data_2f91f62b96eb62569108009bbc17e087
#
_entry.id   2f91f62b96eb62569108009bbc17e087
#
_cell.length_a   1.000
_cell.length_b   1.000
_cell.length_c   1.000
_cell.angle_alpha   90.00
_cell.angle_beta   90.00
_cell.angle_gamma   90.00
#
_symmetry.space_group_name_H-M   'P 1'
#
loop_
_entity.id
_entity.type
_entity.pdbx_description
1 polymer ?
#
loop_
_entity_poly.entity_id
_entity_poly.type
_entity_poly.pdbx_seq_one_letter_code
_entity_poly.pdbx_strand_id
1 'polypeptide(L)'
;MRKTRLALFAMLCTSAIWAQQDVQFTQFANNKIFYNPGVIGSGDAICLSAAHRSQWVGFENAPTTQNFSANVPLDVIGGGLSVNFTNDMIGFFQDITAGVGYGYQASLAGGSLGIGMRVDFRNKNVTSGVWAPPQTMNDPSLVQLGATSMATDLSFGSYYQRDNWYAGLSSTRLLETKDILTANGGSGNAQIRGQRHYYLMGGYDIDLQNGFVLQPAMMVKTDLVTTQLDINAAATYNNQIWGGVTYRVYDALSVMAGYQITKDLR
;
A
#
# COMPACT_ATOMS: atom_id res chain seq x y z
N MET A 1 30.49 12.40 -32.32
CA MET A 1 29.80 11.14 -31.94
C MET A 1 29.89 10.80 -30.44
N ARG A 2 31.03 10.94 -29.75
CA ARG A 2 31.15 10.63 -28.31
C ARG A 2 30.40 11.62 -27.40
N LYS A 3 30.44 12.93 -27.75
CA LYS A 3 29.75 14.02 -27.03
C LYS A 3 28.22 13.95 -27.16
N THR A 4 27.71 13.52 -28.32
CA THR A 4 26.26 13.35 -28.58
C THR A 4 25.71 12.16 -27.80
N ARG A 5 26.47 11.08 -27.64
CA ARG A 5 26.07 9.92 -26.82
C ARG A 5 26.05 10.24 -25.32
N LEU A 6 27.01 11.09 -24.86
CA LEU A 6 27.02 11.55 -23.46
C LEU A 6 25.83 12.49 -23.17
N ALA A 7 25.47 13.36 -24.11
CA ALA A 7 24.31 14.25 -23.98
C ALA A 7 23.00 13.46 -23.99
N LEU A 8 22.87 12.40 -24.81
CA LEU A 8 21.72 11.52 -24.82
C LEU A 8 21.61 10.72 -23.51
N PHE A 9 22.74 10.27 -22.96
CA PHE A 9 22.77 9.57 -21.67
C PHE A 9 22.44 10.52 -20.50
N ALA A 10 22.91 11.75 -20.52
CA ALA A 10 22.57 12.77 -19.55
C ALA A 10 21.08 13.19 -19.62
N MET A 11 20.47 13.21 -20.81
CA MET A 11 19.03 13.46 -20.97
C MET A 11 18.15 12.32 -20.44
N LEU A 12 18.64 11.09 -20.45
CA LEU A 12 17.93 9.93 -19.87
C LEU A 12 17.98 9.92 -18.34
N CYS A 13 18.89 10.68 -17.71
CA CYS A 13 19.02 10.78 -16.26
C CYS A 13 18.18 11.92 -15.65
N THR A 14 17.47 12.72 -16.45
CA THR A 14 16.59 13.80 -15.98
C THR A 14 15.13 13.36 -15.84
N SER A 15 14.86 12.08 -15.65
CA SER A 15 13.55 11.64 -15.15
C SER A 15 13.36 12.31 -13.79
N ALA A 16 12.41 13.24 -13.72
CA ALA A 16 12.06 13.96 -12.51
C ALA A 16 11.82 12.93 -11.38
N ILE A 17 12.63 13.00 -10.34
CA ILE A 17 12.52 12.16 -9.16
C ILE A 17 11.29 12.67 -8.39
N TRP A 18 10.12 12.19 -8.77
CA TRP A 18 8.88 12.37 -8.02
C TRP A 18 8.75 11.16 -7.10
N ALA A 19 9.44 11.24 -5.96
CA ALA A 19 9.73 10.09 -5.09
C ALA A 19 8.73 9.89 -3.95
N GLN A 20 7.47 10.27 -4.11
CA GLN A 20 6.46 9.98 -3.08
C GLN A 20 5.66 8.74 -3.45
N GLN A 21 6.17 7.60 -3.04
CA GLN A 21 5.47 6.32 -3.18
C GLN A 21 4.63 6.05 -1.93
N ASP A 22 3.43 5.48 -2.13
CA ASP A 22 2.62 4.93 -1.04
C ASP A 22 3.37 3.80 -0.34
N VAL A 23 3.00 3.59 0.94
CA VAL A 23 3.49 2.45 1.72
C VAL A 23 3.33 1.15 0.94
N GLN A 24 4.38 0.36 0.92
CA GLN A 24 4.42 -0.88 0.16
C GLN A 24 4.63 -2.08 1.07
N PHE A 25 3.78 -3.09 0.91
CA PHE A 25 3.94 -4.38 1.58
C PHE A 25 4.34 -5.45 0.58
N THR A 26 5.36 -6.23 0.91
CA THR A 26 5.82 -7.35 0.10
C THR A 26 4.75 -8.45 0.01
N GLN A 27 4.00 -8.66 1.10
CA GLN A 27 2.93 -9.65 1.20
C GLN A 27 1.58 -9.11 0.70
N PHE A 28 1.55 -8.50 -0.49
CA PHE A 28 0.35 -7.90 -1.04
C PHE A 28 -0.81 -8.90 -1.21
N ALA A 29 -0.49 -10.15 -1.51
CA ALA A 29 -1.49 -11.21 -1.67
C ALA A 29 -2.24 -11.53 -0.36
N ASN A 30 -1.62 -11.29 0.80
CA ASN A 30 -2.23 -11.48 2.11
C ASN A 30 -2.95 -10.21 2.64
N ASN A 31 -2.71 -9.04 2.03
CA ASN A 31 -3.30 -7.77 2.44
C ASN A 31 -3.95 -7.03 1.25
N LYS A 32 -4.78 -7.75 0.50
CA LYS A 32 -5.41 -7.23 -0.74
C LYS A 32 -6.29 -6.01 -0.47
N ILE A 33 -6.96 -5.95 0.68
CA ILE A 33 -7.88 -4.86 1.07
C ILE A 33 -7.16 -3.51 1.24
N PHE A 34 -5.87 -3.53 1.56
CA PHE A 34 -5.05 -2.32 1.63
C PHE A 34 -4.99 -1.61 0.27
N TYR A 35 -4.83 -2.38 -0.80
CA TYR A 35 -4.65 -1.88 -2.15
C TYR A 35 -5.97 -1.72 -2.92
N ASN A 36 -6.96 -2.59 -2.65
CA ASN A 36 -8.18 -2.66 -3.47
C ASN A 36 -9.46 -2.68 -2.61
N PRO A 37 -10.21 -1.57 -2.58
CA PRO A 37 -11.49 -1.52 -1.88
C PRO A 37 -12.54 -2.51 -2.41
N GLY A 38 -12.42 -3.02 -3.64
CA GLY A 38 -13.31 -4.05 -4.18
C GLY A 38 -13.29 -5.37 -3.41
N VAL A 39 -12.25 -5.59 -2.58
CA VAL A 39 -12.16 -6.75 -1.66
C VAL A 39 -13.06 -6.61 -0.44
N ILE A 40 -13.56 -5.41 -0.14
CA ILE A 40 -14.41 -5.16 1.02
C ILE A 40 -15.70 -5.99 0.93
N GLY A 41 -15.99 -6.74 2.00
CA GLY A 41 -17.14 -7.63 2.04
C GLY A 41 -16.95 -8.96 1.32
N SER A 42 -15.78 -9.22 0.74
CA SER A 42 -15.48 -10.55 0.20
C SER A 42 -15.16 -11.53 1.35
N GLY A 43 -15.58 -12.78 1.19
CA GLY A 43 -15.45 -13.84 2.21
C GLY A 43 -16.63 -13.89 3.16
N ASP A 44 -16.68 -14.97 3.97
CA ASP A 44 -17.82 -15.34 4.80
C ASP A 44 -17.60 -15.03 6.29
N ALA A 45 -16.44 -14.46 6.64
CA ALA A 45 -16.05 -14.20 8.02
C ALA A 45 -15.41 -12.82 8.20
N ILE A 46 -15.49 -12.31 9.43
CA ILE A 46 -14.74 -11.11 9.81
C ILE A 46 -13.25 -11.44 9.74
N CYS A 47 -12.54 -10.66 8.94
CA CYS A 47 -11.10 -10.80 8.75
C CYS A 47 -10.38 -9.60 9.35
N LEU A 48 -9.46 -9.85 10.30
CA LEU A 48 -8.57 -8.84 10.87
C LEU A 48 -7.16 -9.12 10.39
N SER A 49 -6.46 -8.07 9.99
CA SER A 49 -5.06 -8.16 9.58
C SER A 49 -4.25 -7.09 10.27
N ALA A 50 -3.08 -7.46 10.76
CA ALA A 50 -2.09 -6.54 11.31
C ALA A 50 -0.72 -6.83 10.68
N ALA A 51 -0.01 -5.78 10.32
CA ALA A 51 1.33 -5.87 9.77
C ALA A 51 2.24 -4.81 10.39
N HIS A 52 3.47 -5.20 10.67
CA HIS A 52 4.55 -4.31 11.04
C HIS A 52 5.71 -4.49 10.06
N ARG A 53 6.25 -3.39 9.59
CA ARG A 53 7.40 -3.37 8.68
C ARG A 53 8.49 -2.47 9.24
N SER A 54 9.69 -2.99 9.35
CA SER A 54 10.91 -2.22 9.64
C SER A 54 11.84 -2.29 8.44
N GLN A 55 12.36 -1.16 8.01
CA GLN A 55 13.32 -1.06 6.92
C GLN A 55 14.66 -0.56 7.46
N TRP A 56 15.76 -0.84 6.79
CA TRP A 56 17.11 -0.38 7.13
C TRP A 56 17.44 -0.57 8.61
N VAL A 57 17.19 -1.77 9.12
CA VAL A 57 17.41 -2.12 10.52
C VAL A 57 18.86 -1.78 10.94
N GLY A 58 19.00 -1.01 12.03
CA GLY A 58 20.29 -0.52 12.51
C GLY A 58 20.61 0.94 12.19
N PHE A 59 19.80 1.58 11.33
CA PHE A 59 19.91 3.03 11.09
C PHE A 59 18.96 3.80 12.01
N GLU A 60 19.43 4.94 12.52
CA GLU A 60 18.59 5.86 13.30
C GLU A 60 17.50 6.48 12.41
N ASN A 61 16.29 6.60 12.94
CA ASN A 61 15.11 7.11 12.22
C ASN A 61 14.77 6.34 10.92
N ALA A 62 15.15 5.06 10.88
CA ALA A 62 14.82 4.17 9.76
C ALA A 62 13.30 4.01 9.58
N PRO A 63 12.81 3.81 8.35
CA PRO A 63 11.38 3.73 8.09
C PRO A 63 10.71 2.58 8.84
N THR A 64 9.59 2.86 9.48
CA THR A 64 8.72 1.87 10.11
C THR A 64 7.28 2.10 9.72
N THR A 65 6.58 1.03 9.40
CA THR A 65 5.17 1.08 9.01
C THR A 65 4.38 0.07 9.84
N GLN A 66 3.26 0.52 10.39
CA GLN A 66 2.25 -0.34 11.03
C GLN A 66 0.95 -0.20 10.27
N ASN A 67 0.34 -1.32 9.94
CA ASN A 67 -0.97 -1.37 9.30
C ASN A 67 -1.88 -2.29 10.07
N PHE A 68 -3.11 -1.88 10.25
CA PHE A 68 -4.22 -2.68 10.75
C PHE A 68 -5.38 -2.53 9.78
N SER A 69 -6.05 -3.63 9.46
CA SER A 69 -7.28 -3.64 8.67
C SER A 69 -8.29 -4.63 9.22
N ALA A 70 -9.56 -4.25 9.11
CA ALA A 70 -10.70 -5.10 9.40
C ALA A 70 -11.62 -5.12 8.18
N ASN A 71 -12.04 -6.32 7.78
CA ASN A 71 -13.04 -6.56 6.75
C ASN A 71 -14.21 -7.31 7.37
N VAL A 72 -15.40 -6.71 7.31
CA VAL A 72 -16.61 -7.23 7.93
C VAL A 72 -17.65 -7.44 6.84
N PRO A 73 -17.86 -8.69 6.38
CA PRO A 73 -18.94 -8.98 5.45
C PRO A 73 -20.30 -8.79 6.17
N LEU A 74 -21.27 -8.23 5.45
CA LEU A 74 -22.61 -7.90 5.95
C LEU A 74 -23.64 -8.25 4.89
N ASP A 75 -24.18 -9.46 4.95
CA ASP A 75 -25.16 -9.97 3.98
C ASP A 75 -26.42 -9.09 3.88
N VAL A 76 -26.81 -8.47 5.00
CA VAL A 76 -28.00 -7.61 5.10
C VAL A 76 -27.93 -6.41 4.14
N ILE A 77 -26.74 -5.95 3.84
CA ILE A 77 -26.53 -4.79 2.94
C ILE A 77 -25.90 -5.20 1.59
N GLY A 78 -25.83 -6.52 1.33
CA GLY A 78 -25.31 -7.07 0.07
C GLY A 78 -23.83 -6.80 -0.16
N GLY A 79 -23.03 -6.71 0.91
CA GLY A 79 -21.60 -6.39 0.80
C GLY A 79 -20.91 -6.39 2.15
N GLY A 80 -20.08 -5.39 2.42
CA GLY A 80 -19.37 -5.30 3.69
C GLY A 80 -18.80 -3.92 4.00
N LEU A 81 -18.26 -3.81 5.20
CA LEU A 81 -17.57 -2.63 5.70
C LEU A 81 -16.11 -2.94 5.97
N SER A 82 -15.27 -1.94 5.85
CA SER A 82 -13.86 -2.04 6.25
C SER A 82 -13.41 -0.84 7.06
N VAL A 83 -12.46 -1.12 7.94
CA VAL A 83 -11.65 -0.10 8.61
C VAL A 83 -10.20 -0.39 8.28
N ASN A 84 -9.44 0.64 7.96
CA ASN A 84 -8.01 0.56 7.70
C ASN A 84 -7.29 1.64 8.51
N PHE A 85 -6.20 1.29 9.15
CA PHE A 85 -5.35 2.20 9.90
C PHE A 85 -3.90 1.95 9.50
N THR A 86 -3.18 3.01 9.16
CA THR A 86 -1.75 2.94 8.84
C THR A 86 -1.03 4.06 9.57
N ASN A 87 0.08 3.72 10.20
CA ASN A 87 1.04 4.66 10.76
C ASN A 87 2.38 4.40 10.10
N ASP A 88 2.85 5.35 9.32
CA ASP A 88 4.11 5.30 8.58
C ASP A 88 5.05 6.39 9.08
N MET A 89 6.25 6.00 9.46
CA MET A 89 7.27 6.90 9.98
C MET A 89 8.52 6.77 9.13
N ILE A 90 9.03 7.88 8.65
CA ILE A 90 10.29 7.96 7.91
C ILE A 90 11.05 9.24 8.27
N GLY A 91 12.21 9.08 8.91
CA GLY A 91 12.96 10.23 9.42
C GLY A 91 12.12 11.03 10.42
N PHE A 92 11.89 12.29 10.09
CA PHE A 92 11.07 13.21 10.92
C PHE A 92 9.60 13.26 10.48
N PHE A 93 9.22 12.54 9.45
CA PHE A 93 7.84 12.52 8.95
C PHE A 93 7.08 11.34 9.54
N GLN A 94 5.87 11.63 9.99
CA GLN A 94 4.88 10.63 10.37
C GLN A 94 3.61 10.87 9.56
N ASP A 95 3.12 9.82 8.92
CA ASP A 95 1.87 9.81 8.15
C ASP A 95 0.90 8.81 8.79
N ILE A 96 -0.17 9.31 9.40
CA ILE A 96 -1.23 8.50 9.98
C ILE A 96 -2.43 8.56 9.05
N THR A 97 -2.86 7.40 8.56
CA THR A 97 -4.03 7.28 7.71
C THR A 97 -5.07 6.39 8.39
N ALA A 98 -6.30 6.88 8.51
CA ALA A 98 -7.47 6.12 8.95
C ALA A 98 -8.49 6.10 7.82
N GLY A 99 -8.89 4.92 7.37
CA GLY A 99 -9.84 4.73 6.27
C GLY A 99 -11.06 3.94 6.70
N VAL A 100 -12.22 4.32 6.16
CA VAL A 100 -13.46 3.55 6.26
C VAL A 100 -14.00 3.31 4.86
N GLY A 101 -14.46 2.08 4.59
CA GLY A 101 -14.91 1.69 3.27
C GLY A 101 -16.15 0.83 3.29
N TYR A 102 -16.86 0.86 2.16
CA TYR A 102 -17.97 -0.02 1.83
C TYR A 102 -17.68 -0.69 0.49
N GLY A 103 -17.98 -1.99 0.40
CA GLY A 103 -17.92 -2.79 -0.82
C GLY A 103 -19.22 -3.53 -1.02
N TYR A 104 -19.78 -3.41 -2.21
CA TYR A 104 -20.92 -4.21 -2.67
C TYR A 104 -20.42 -5.49 -3.34
N GLN A 105 -21.01 -6.64 -3.02
CA GLN A 105 -20.66 -7.93 -3.58
C GLN A 105 -21.83 -8.48 -4.41
N ALA A 106 -21.57 -8.75 -5.68
CA ALA A 106 -22.55 -9.28 -6.61
C ALA A 106 -22.11 -10.64 -7.17
N SER A 107 -23.01 -11.61 -7.20
CA SER A 107 -22.76 -12.86 -7.90
C SER A 107 -22.75 -12.63 -9.41
N LEU A 108 -21.67 -12.97 -10.08
CA LEU A 108 -21.49 -12.77 -11.53
C LEU A 108 -20.76 -13.96 -12.13
N ALA A 109 -21.31 -14.55 -13.17
CA ALA A 109 -20.67 -15.61 -13.98
C ALA A 109 -20.05 -16.76 -13.15
N GLY A 110 -20.70 -17.16 -12.05
CA GLY A 110 -20.25 -18.22 -11.18
C GLY A 110 -19.13 -17.83 -10.19
N GLY A 111 -18.87 -16.54 -10.06
CA GLY A 111 -17.97 -15.96 -9.06
C GLY A 111 -18.62 -14.78 -8.35
N SER A 112 -17.84 -14.04 -7.57
CA SER A 112 -18.24 -12.80 -6.88
C SER A 112 -17.49 -11.61 -7.47
N LEU A 113 -18.24 -10.58 -7.85
CA LEU A 113 -17.70 -9.28 -8.24
C LEU A 113 -17.94 -8.28 -7.11
N GLY A 114 -16.84 -7.80 -6.51
CA GLY A 114 -16.86 -6.74 -5.53
C GLY A 114 -16.56 -5.39 -6.18
N ILE A 115 -17.34 -4.38 -5.83
CA ILE A 115 -17.09 -2.97 -6.18
C ILE A 115 -17.09 -2.19 -4.88
N GLY A 116 -15.99 -1.51 -4.58
CA GLY A 116 -15.82 -0.85 -3.29
C GLY A 116 -15.24 0.55 -3.40
N MET A 117 -15.54 1.34 -2.37
CA MET A 117 -15.00 2.67 -2.16
C MET A 117 -14.54 2.82 -0.71
N ARG A 118 -13.45 3.55 -0.51
CA ARG A 118 -12.91 3.88 0.81
C ARG A 118 -12.61 5.38 0.88
N VAL A 119 -12.97 5.98 2.00
CA VAL A 119 -12.59 7.34 2.36
C VAL A 119 -11.42 7.23 3.33
N ASP A 120 -10.33 7.89 3.03
CA ASP A 120 -9.11 7.89 3.81
C ASP A 120 -8.88 9.29 4.40
N PHE A 121 -8.78 9.38 5.73
CA PHE A 121 -8.40 10.57 6.47
C PHE A 121 -6.93 10.45 6.83
N ARG A 122 -6.13 11.36 6.34
CA ARG A 122 -4.69 11.36 6.50
C ARG A 122 -4.25 12.54 7.34
N ASN A 123 -3.39 12.26 8.31
CA ASN A 123 -2.71 13.27 9.12
C ASN A 123 -1.20 13.09 8.94
N LYS A 124 -0.57 14.07 8.34
CA LYS A 124 0.89 14.11 8.16
C LYS A 124 1.49 15.10 9.13
N ASN A 125 2.48 14.62 9.90
CA ASN A 125 3.18 15.41 10.92
C ASN A 125 4.67 15.42 10.64
N VAL A 126 5.31 16.54 10.98
CA VAL A 126 6.76 16.64 11.11
C VAL A 126 7.07 16.56 12.60
N THR A 127 7.51 15.40 13.04
CA THR A 127 7.83 15.15 14.45
C THR A 127 9.05 15.97 14.87
N SER A 128 9.08 16.37 16.15
CA SER A 128 10.19 17.12 16.71
C SER A 128 11.47 16.27 16.73
N GLY A 129 12.45 16.63 15.93
CA GLY A 129 13.80 16.09 15.96
C GLY A 129 14.82 17.22 16.01
N VAL A 130 16.04 16.93 16.40
CA VAL A 130 17.12 17.92 16.36
C VAL A 130 17.63 17.98 14.92
N TRP A 131 16.91 18.71 14.06
CA TRP A 131 17.43 19.06 12.75
C TRP A 131 17.77 20.54 12.72
N ALA A 132 19.05 20.86 12.75
CA ALA A 132 19.55 22.22 12.61
C ALA A 132 20.26 22.32 11.25
N PRO A 133 19.71 23.10 10.28
CA PRO A 133 20.41 23.33 9.03
C PRO A 133 21.73 24.07 9.33
N PRO A 134 22.85 23.67 8.69
CA PRO A 134 24.18 24.20 9.02
C PRO A 134 24.35 25.70 8.74
N GLN A 135 23.46 26.33 7.99
CA GLN A 135 23.68 27.70 7.46
C GLN A 135 22.57 28.72 7.76
N THR A 136 21.34 28.32 8.01
CA THR A 136 20.26 29.27 8.32
C THR A 136 19.17 28.62 9.18
N MET A 137 19.05 29.06 10.42
CA MET A 137 17.98 28.62 11.34
C MET A 137 16.57 29.09 10.95
N ASN A 138 16.45 30.04 10.01
CA ASN A 138 15.19 30.68 9.61
C ASN A 138 14.98 30.66 8.10
N ASP A 139 15.29 29.56 7.42
CA ASP A 139 14.91 29.43 6.01
C ASP A 139 13.39 29.17 5.90
N PRO A 140 12.61 30.11 5.31
CA PRO A 140 11.17 29.95 5.18
C PRO A 140 10.74 28.82 4.22
N SER A 141 11.68 28.28 3.43
CA SER A 141 11.44 27.14 2.54
C SER A 141 11.48 25.80 3.27
N LEU A 142 12.00 25.77 4.49
CA LEU A 142 12.11 24.53 5.25
C LEU A 142 10.83 24.28 6.05
N VAL A 143 10.39 23.03 6.02
CA VAL A 143 9.26 22.59 6.86
C VAL A 143 9.69 22.67 8.32
N GLN A 144 9.00 23.51 9.10
CA GLN A 144 9.30 23.67 10.50
C GLN A 144 8.85 22.42 11.29
N LEU A 145 9.59 22.12 12.36
CA LEU A 145 9.23 21.09 13.30
C LEU A 145 7.85 21.34 13.91
N GLY A 146 7.06 20.27 14.05
CA GLY A 146 5.68 20.36 14.53
C GLY A 146 4.66 20.83 13.48
N ALA A 147 5.07 20.99 12.20
CA ALA A 147 4.12 21.24 11.12
C ALA A 147 3.21 20.03 10.93
N THR A 148 1.93 20.29 10.75
CA THR A 148 0.91 19.26 10.53
C THR A 148 0.07 19.57 9.30
N SER A 149 -0.46 18.53 8.67
CA SER A 149 -1.45 18.65 7.60
C SER A 149 -2.53 17.60 7.79
N MET A 150 -3.76 17.94 7.50
CA MET A 150 -4.88 17.00 7.40
C MET A 150 -5.43 17.01 5.99
N ALA A 151 -5.61 15.83 5.43
CA ALA A 151 -6.15 15.65 4.08
C ALA A 151 -7.15 14.50 4.07
N THR A 152 -8.16 14.61 3.21
CA THR A 152 -9.10 13.52 2.93
C THR A 152 -8.93 13.08 1.50
N ASP A 153 -8.91 11.79 1.27
CA ASP A 153 -8.78 11.20 -0.05
C ASP A 153 -9.79 10.06 -0.25
N LEU A 154 -9.95 9.65 -1.50
CA LEU A 154 -10.84 8.58 -1.91
C LEU A 154 -10.06 7.48 -2.60
N SER A 155 -10.50 6.25 -2.38
CA SER A 155 -10.01 5.08 -3.10
C SER A 155 -11.19 4.29 -3.66
N PHE A 156 -11.03 3.75 -4.87
CA PHE A 156 -12.06 2.96 -5.55
C PHE A 156 -11.44 1.70 -6.11
N GLY A 157 -12.21 0.59 -6.14
CA GLY A 157 -11.73 -0.64 -6.72
C GLY A 157 -12.83 -1.60 -7.12
N SER A 158 -12.45 -2.50 -8.01
CA SER A 158 -13.22 -3.67 -8.39
C SER A 158 -12.37 -4.92 -8.19
N TYR A 159 -13.00 -5.99 -7.73
CA TYR A 159 -12.34 -7.26 -7.45
C TYR A 159 -13.27 -8.41 -7.84
N TYR A 160 -12.79 -9.28 -8.72
CA TYR A 160 -13.52 -10.48 -9.10
C TYR A 160 -12.79 -11.71 -8.57
N GLN A 161 -13.53 -12.59 -7.94
CA GLN A 161 -13.03 -13.86 -7.42
C GLN A 161 -13.94 -15.00 -7.87
N ARG A 162 -13.36 -16.09 -8.34
CA ARG A 162 -14.07 -17.31 -8.68
C ARG A 162 -13.19 -18.52 -8.37
N ASP A 163 -13.76 -19.52 -7.70
CA ASP A 163 -13.12 -20.79 -7.36
C ASP A 163 -11.66 -20.58 -6.86
N ASN A 164 -10.72 -20.71 -7.78
CA ASN A 164 -9.29 -20.74 -7.50
C ASN A 164 -8.50 -19.57 -8.11
N TRP A 165 -9.16 -18.52 -8.62
CA TRP A 165 -8.46 -17.35 -9.15
C TRP A 165 -9.15 -16.04 -8.79
N TYR A 166 -8.39 -14.99 -8.81
CA TYR A 166 -8.91 -13.64 -8.64
C TYR A 166 -8.21 -12.65 -9.55
N ALA A 167 -8.91 -11.57 -9.86
CA ALA A 167 -8.36 -10.39 -10.52
C ALA A 167 -8.96 -9.13 -9.89
N GLY A 168 -8.21 -8.05 -9.84
CA GLY A 168 -8.67 -6.80 -9.27
C GLY A 168 -8.00 -5.59 -9.90
N LEU A 169 -8.76 -4.52 -10.00
CA LEU A 169 -8.32 -3.21 -10.46
C LEU A 169 -8.73 -2.17 -9.42
N SER A 170 -7.82 -1.26 -9.07
CA SER A 170 -8.13 -0.21 -8.11
C SER A 170 -7.33 1.05 -8.35
N SER A 171 -7.81 2.13 -7.78
CA SER A 171 -7.08 3.39 -7.72
C SER A 171 -7.23 3.99 -6.32
N THR A 172 -6.12 4.43 -5.76
CA THR A 172 -6.05 5.15 -4.49
C THR A 172 -5.67 6.60 -4.72
N ARG A 173 -5.96 7.45 -3.73
CA ARG A 173 -5.68 8.89 -3.79
C ARG A 173 -6.33 9.57 -5.01
N LEU A 174 -7.61 9.28 -5.26
CA LEU A 174 -8.35 9.79 -6.41
C LEU A 174 -8.46 11.32 -6.43
N LEU A 175 -8.51 11.97 -5.25
CA LEU A 175 -8.62 13.42 -5.13
C LEU A 175 -7.27 14.13 -5.29
N GLU A 176 -6.15 13.40 -5.19
CA GLU A 176 -4.78 13.96 -5.23
C GLU A 176 -4.62 15.17 -4.30
N THR A 177 -5.19 15.04 -3.09
CA THR A 177 -5.25 16.14 -2.14
C THR A 177 -3.84 16.61 -1.76
N LYS A 178 -3.67 17.93 -1.72
CA LYS A 178 -2.41 18.55 -1.31
C LYS A 178 -2.33 18.58 0.21
N ASP A 179 -1.26 18.03 0.75
CA ASP A 179 -0.88 18.21 2.15
C ASP A 179 -0.20 19.57 2.29
N ILE A 180 -0.83 20.48 2.98
CA ILE A 180 -0.26 21.80 3.30
C ILE A 180 0.24 21.71 4.74
N LEU A 181 1.56 21.53 4.91
CA LEU A 181 2.21 21.47 6.21
C LEU A 181 2.34 22.90 6.76
N THR A 182 1.57 23.21 7.78
CA THR A 182 1.57 24.52 8.44
C THR A 182 2.16 24.35 9.84
N ALA A 183 3.19 25.12 10.15
CA ALA A 183 3.75 25.17 11.50
C ALA A 183 2.96 26.12 12.39
N ASN A 184 2.80 25.77 13.68
CA ASN A 184 2.21 26.63 14.67
C ASN A 184 3.06 27.92 14.84
N GLY A 185 2.55 29.06 14.36
CA GLY A 185 3.20 30.37 14.48
C GLY A 185 4.22 30.73 13.39
N GLY A 186 4.38 29.95 12.35
CA GLY A 186 5.30 30.22 11.22
C GLY A 186 4.61 30.63 9.92
N SER A 187 5.30 31.41 9.10
CA SER A 187 4.84 31.86 7.78
C SER A 187 5.17 30.89 6.65
N GLY A 188 5.80 29.76 6.94
CA GLY A 188 6.24 28.78 5.93
C GLY A 188 5.18 27.68 5.71
N ASN A 189 4.74 27.52 4.46
CA ASN A 189 3.85 26.45 4.04
C ASN A 189 4.60 25.57 3.05
N ALA A 190 4.92 24.32 3.43
CA ALA A 190 5.35 23.33 2.48
C ALA A 190 4.15 22.57 1.93
N GLN A 191 4.09 22.41 0.61
CA GLN A 191 3.03 21.66 -0.05
C GLN A 191 3.58 20.33 -0.55
N ILE A 192 2.95 19.25 -0.13
CA ILE A 192 3.23 17.91 -0.61
C ILE A 192 1.97 17.43 -1.34
N ARG A 193 2.08 17.11 -2.63
CA ARG A 193 0.94 16.61 -3.40
C ARG A 193 0.87 15.09 -3.33
N GLY A 194 -0.27 14.56 -2.91
CA GLY A 194 -0.56 13.13 -3.03
C GLY A 194 -0.70 12.76 -4.51
N GLN A 195 0.00 11.71 -4.95
CA GLN A 195 -0.12 11.19 -6.31
C GLN A 195 -1.15 10.06 -6.34
N ARG A 196 -1.96 10.01 -7.40
CA ARG A 196 -2.89 8.90 -7.65
C ARG A 196 -2.11 7.66 -8.02
N HIS A 197 -2.50 6.53 -7.43
CA HIS A 197 -1.91 5.24 -7.75
C HIS A 197 -2.98 4.31 -8.33
N TYR A 198 -2.57 3.50 -9.29
CA TYR A 198 -3.38 2.48 -9.92
C TYR A 198 -2.75 1.12 -9.65
N TYR A 199 -3.59 0.15 -9.33
CA TYR A 199 -3.19 -1.22 -9.04
C TYR A 199 -3.97 -2.19 -9.91
N LEU A 200 -3.25 -3.13 -10.53
CA LEU A 200 -3.81 -4.31 -11.16
C LEU A 200 -3.23 -5.52 -10.44
N MET A 201 -4.09 -6.37 -9.91
CA MET A 201 -3.66 -7.56 -9.18
C MET A 201 -4.36 -8.80 -9.70
N GLY A 202 -3.70 -9.95 -9.57
CA GLY A 202 -4.27 -11.25 -9.89
C GLY A 202 -3.50 -12.37 -9.23
N GLY A 203 -4.17 -13.49 -9.03
CA GLY A 203 -3.58 -14.69 -8.47
C GLY A 203 -4.39 -15.92 -8.77
N TYR A 204 -3.76 -17.06 -8.55
CA TYR A 204 -4.33 -18.37 -8.81
C TYR A 204 -3.92 -19.36 -7.71
N ASP A 205 -4.82 -20.24 -7.30
CA ASP A 205 -4.56 -21.32 -6.36
C ASP A 205 -4.52 -22.65 -7.11
N ILE A 206 -3.38 -23.32 -7.09
CA ILE A 206 -3.14 -24.60 -7.76
C ILE A 206 -3.02 -25.69 -6.69
N ASP A 207 -4.03 -26.55 -6.57
CA ASP A 207 -3.96 -27.71 -5.71
C ASP A 207 -3.09 -28.80 -6.35
N LEU A 208 -1.98 -29.14 -5.72
CA LEU A 208 -1.03 -30.17 -6.17
C LEU A 208 -1.38 -31.57 -5.65
N GLN A 209 -2.54 -31.76 -4.99
CA GLN A 209 -3.08 -33.04 -4.49
C GLN A 209 -2.25 -33.76 -3.44
N ASN A 210 -1.08 -33.23 -3.06
CA ASN A 210 -0.17 -33.79 -2.04
C ASN A 210 -0.21 -32.99 -0.73
N GLY A 211 -1.31 -32.27 -0.46
CA GLY A 211 -1.41 -31.35 0.66
C GLY A 211 -0.71 -30.00 0.38
N PHE A 212 -0.15 -29.79 -0.80
CA PHE A 212 0.41 -28.51 -1.23
C PHE A 212 -0.58 -27.75 -2.10
N VAL A 213 -0.74 -26.46 -1.81
CA VAL A 213 -1.40 -25.48 -2.67
C VAL A 213 -0.37 -24.45 -3.08
N LEU A 214 -0.11 -24.33 -4.40
CA LEU A 214 0.76 -23.30 -4.95
C LEU A 214 -0.06 -22.06 -5.31
N GLN A 215 0.40 -20.89 -4.90
CA GLN A 215 -0.33 -19.62 -4.97
C GLN A 215 0.51 -18.56 -5.71
N PRO A 216 0.63 -18.64 -7.05
CA PRO A 216 1.21 -17.56 -7.82
C PRO A 216 0.31 -16.33 -7.80
N ALA A 217 0.90 -15.16 -7.66
CA ALA A 217 0.20 -13.89 -7.69
C ALA A 217 1.07 -12.80 -8.33
N MET A 218 0.43 -11.80 -8.89
CA MET A 218 1.10 -10.63 -9.44
C MET A 218 0.38 -9.35 -9.07
N MET A 219 1.14 -8.27 -8.96
CA MET A 219 0.62 -6.92 -8.80
C MET A 219 1.42 -5.93 -9.63
N VAL A 220 0.72 -5.20 -10.49
CA VAL A 220 1.25 -4.02 -11.16
C VAL A 220 0.75 -2.80 -10.41
N LYS A 221 1.64 -1.89 -10.09
CA LYS A 221 1.30 -0.58 -9.51
C LYS A 221 1.95 0.52 -10.31
N THR A 222 1.22 1.61 -10.53
CA THR A 222 1.72 2.75 -11.30
C THR A 222 1.07 4.05 -10.85
N ASP A 223 1.83 5.12 -10.88
CA ASP A 223 1.37 6.50 -10.77
C ASP A 223 1.34 7.22 -12.13
N LEU A 224 1.41 6.43 -13.23
CA LEU A 224 1.53 6.86 -14.63
C LEU A 224 2.88 7.50 -15.00
N VAL A 225 3.77 7.68 -14.03
CA VAL A 225 5.16 8.12 -14.25
C VAL A 225 6.11 6.93 -14.07
N THR A 226 5.91 6.18 -13.01
CA THR A 226 6.66 4.97 -12.69
C THR A 226 5.72 3.76 -12.67
N THR A 227 6.23 2.62 -13.10
CA THR A 227 5.48 1.36 -13.05
C THR A 227 6.33 0.29 -12.40
N GLN A 228 5.76 -0.41 -11.44
CA GLN A 228 6.42 -1.49 -10.73
C GLN A 228 5.59 -2.77 -10.84
N LEU A 229 6.28 -3.89 -11.06
CA LEU A 229 5.70 -5.23 -11.11
C LEU A 229 6.25 -6.05 -9.95
N ASP A 230 5.37 -6.57 -9.13
CA ASP A 230 5.65 -7.53 -8.08
C ASP A 230 5.10 -8.91 -8.50
N ILE A 231 5.95 -9.93 -8.52
CA ILE A 231 5.57 -11.32 -8.82
C ILE A 231 5.80 -12.13 -7.56
N ASN A 232 4.77 -12.82 -7.11
CA ASN A 232 4.79 -13.65 -5.92
C ASN A 232 4.56 -15.11 -6.29
N ALA A 233 5.27 -16.01 -5.62
CA ALA A 233 4.98 -17.44 -5.62
C ALA A 233 5.05 -17.94 -4.18
N ALA A 234 3.91 -18.35 -3.64
CA ALA A 234 3.81 -18.95 -2.32
C ALA A 234 3.29 -20.38 -2.42
N ALA A 235 3.66 -21.22 -1.49
CA ALA A 235 3.14 -22.57 -1.34
C ALA A 235 2.69 -22.79 0.10
N THR A 236 1.51 -23.38 0.27
CA THR A 236 0.95 -23.75 1.57
C THR A 236 0.91 -25.27 1.67
N TYR A 237 1.36 -25.83 2.79
CA TYR A 237 1.35 -27.26 3.07
C TYR A 237 0.37 -27.58 4.19
N ASN A 238 -0.56 -28.50 3.92
CA ASN A 238 -1.62 -28.97 4.84
C ASN A 238 -2.41 -27.82 5.49
N ASN A 239 -2.54 -26.67 4.82
CA ASN A 239 -3.15 -25.46 5.34
C ASN A 239 -2.55 -24.95 6.67
N GLN A 240 -1.32 -25.32 6.98
CA GLN A 240 -0.65 -24.95 8.23
C GLN A 240 0.63 -24.15 8.01
N ILE A 241 1.54 -24.67 7.22
CA ILE A 241 2.84 -24.03 6.97
C ILE A 241 2.80 -23.45 5.57
N TRP A 242 3.21 -22.20 5.43
CA TRP A 242 3.36 -21.60 4.11
C TRP A 242 4.70 -20.88 3.98
N GLY A 243 5.18 -20.85 2.77
CA GLY A 243 6.38 -20.10 2.42
C GLY A 243 6.29 -19.59 1.01
N GLY A 244 7.05 -18.56 0.70
CA GLY A 244 7.02 -17.97 -0.62
C GLY A 244 8.13 -17.00 -0.88
N VAL A 245 8.22 -16.58 -2.13
CA VAL A 245 9.15 -15.57 -2.60
C VAL A 245 8.37 -14.50 -3.38
N THR A 246 8.76 -13.25 -3.20
CA THR A 246 8.27 -12.14 -4.02
C THR A 246 9.45 -11.49 -4.71
N TYR A 247 9.40 -11.43 -6.03
CA TYR A 247 10.34 -10.69 -6.83
C TYR A 247 9.71 -9.39 -7.30
N ARG A 248 10.28 -8.29 -6.86
CA ARG A 248 9.95 -6.95 -7.32
C ARG A 248 10.92 -6.60 -8.44
N VAL A 249 10.39 -6.46 -9.63
CA VAL A 249 11.21 -6.31 -10.84
C VAL A 249 12.10 -5.08 -10.72
N TYR A 250 13.41 -5.31 -10.90
CA TYR A 250 14.50 -4.32 -10.80
C TYR A 250 14.73 -3.69 -9.41
N ASP A 251 14.10 -4.23 -8.34
CA ASP A 251 14.22 -3.61 -7.01
C ASP A 251 14.65 -4.61 -5.93
N ALA A 252 13.86 -5.66 -5.68
CA ALA A 252 14.09 -6.53 -4.53
C ALA A 252 13.64 -7.98 -4.74
N LEU A 253 14.30 -8.88 -4.04
CA LEU A 253 13.85 -10.25 -3.80
C LEU A 253 13.53 -10.41 -2.31
N SER A 254 12.35 -10.91 -2.00
CA SER A 254 11.91 -11.12 -0.62
C SER A 254 11.51 -12.57 -0.41
N VAL A 255 11.86 -13.10 0.75
CA VAL A 255 11.47 -14.45 1.18
C VAL A 255 10.48 -14.34 2.32
N MET A 256 9.46 -15.17 2.29
CA MET A 256 8.38 -15.17 3.26
C MET A 256 8.19 -16.56 3.83
N ALA A 257 7.84 -16.63 5.11
CA ALA A 257 7.40 -17.87 5.76
C ALA A 257 6.34 -17.53 6.79
N GLY A 258 5.42 -18.46 7.01
CA GLY A 258 4.38 -18.29 8.00
C GLY A 258 3.80 -19.62 8.45
N TYR A 259 3.04 -19.53 9.52
CA TYR A 259 2.39 -20.66 10.15
C TYR A 259 0.97 -20.29 10.56
N GLN A 260 0.01 -21.15 10.25
CA GLN A 260 -1.37 -21.00 10.68
C GLN A 260 -1.53 -21.70 12.05
N ILE A 261 -1.68 -20.89 13.08
CA ILE A 261 -1.71 -21.36 14.47
C ILE A 261 -3.02 -22.10 14.77
N THR A 262 -4.13 -21.56 14.30
CA THR A 262 -5.46 -22.19 14.37
C THR A 262 -6.15 -22.01 13.01
N LYS A 263 -7.37 -22.57 12.86
CA LYS A 263 -8.16 -22.36 11.62
C LYS A 263 -8.45 -20.88 11.33
N ASP A 264 -8.50 -20.06 12.37
CA ASP A 264 -8.90 -18.67 12.32
C ASP A 264 -7.74 -17.69 12.52
N LEU A 265 -6.52 -18.18 12.87
CA LEU A 265 -5.35 -17.35 13.14
C LEU A 265 -4.14 -17.83 12.32
N ARG A 266 -3.66 -16.97 11.44
CA ARG A 266 -2.52 -17.18 10.56
C ARG A 266 -1.39 -16.17 10.79
#